data_36cc2f209b7271f5429f13468e90861e
#
_entry.id   36cc2f209b7271f5429f13468e90861e
#
_cell.length_a   1.000
_cell.length_b   1.000
_cell.length_c   1.000
_cell.angle_alpha   90.00
_cell.angle_beta   90.00
_cell.angle_gamma   90.00
#
_symmetry.space_group_name_H-M   'P 1'
#
loop_
_entity.id
_entity.type
_entity.pdbx_description
1 polymer ?
#
loop_
_entity_poly.entity_id
_entity_poly.type
_entity_poly.pdbx_seq_one_letter_code
_entity_poly.pdbx_strand_id
1 'polypeptide(L)'
;MDKIALTNVRVFDGERLLEPATVVIDGDRIGGDQAGAQTRDGDGGVLLPGLIDCHIHLTDEATLAALARQGVTTALDMGTWPPELVASLRDRRGVTDVRSSGTGATHPASAHAKRMGRPPGLVADPGEAKAYVSQRAAEGADYIKIIVDLPGFDEPTVRALVEAAHAQGLRTIAHAGARDAVLLAQAAGVDMLTHAPIDRPLADSAVQRTRASGQAVVPTLTMMEAIVERLGGIAPVSYDVARSTVRQWYQAGVTILAGTDANQAPSAPASPPYGTSLHHELELLVDAGLSAVDAVRSATILAAQQFGLTDRGVIAPGKRADLVLIDGDPLQDISAVSKIAAVWCAGVPVADIPGGRKRAGAR
;
A
#
# COMPACT_ATOMS: atom_id res chain seq x y z
N MET A 1 -28.67 -5.84 0.68
CA MET A 1 -28.20 -4.63 1.39
C MET A 1 -29.06 -3.49 0.93
N ASP A 2 -29.34 -2.56 1.85
CA ASP A 2 -30.11 -1.38 1.50
C ASP A 2 -29.25 -0.48 0.61
N LYS A 3 -29.88 0.05 -0.44
CA LYS A 3 -29.26 1.02 -1.33
C LYS A 3 -29.15 2.36 -0.60
N ILE A 4 -27.98 3.02 -0.68
CA ILE A 4 -27.69 4.28 0.02
C ILE A 4 -27.37 5.36 -1.00
N ALA A 5 -27.99 6.54 -0.85
CA ALA A 5 -27.63 7.76 -1.57
C ALA A 5 -26.89 8.70 -0.60
N LEU A 6 -25.56 8.83 -0.76
CA LEU A 6 -24.76 9.82 -0.06
C LEU A 6 -24.92 11.16 -0.78
N THR A 7 -25.66 12.08 -0.18
CA THR A 7 -25.90 13.41 -0.73
C THR A 7 -24.93 14.43 -0.14
N ASN A 8 -24.78 15.58 -0.81
CA ASN A 8 -23.98 16.71 -0.33
C ASN A 8 -22.54 16.30 0.02
N VAL A 9 -21.87 15.57 -0.88
CA VAL A 9 -20.46 15.18 -0.76
C VAL A 9 -19.63 15.76 -1.89
N ARG A 10 -18.43 16.26 -1.59
CA ARG A 10 -17.45 16.71 -2.58
C ARG A 10 -16.59 15.53 -2.99
N VAL A 11 -16.79 15.02 -4.19
CA VAL A 11 -16.11 13.83 -4.69
C VAL A 11 -14.71 14.18 -5.21
N PHE A 12 -13.70 13.41 -4.79
CA PHE A 12 -12.37 13.45 -5.40
C PHE A 12 -12.38 12.64 -6.70
N ASP A 13 -12.13 13.31 -7.83
CA ASP A 13 -12.14 12.70 -9.17
C ASP A 13 -10.78 12.10 -9.62
N GLY A 14 -9.77 12.23 -8.76
CA GLY A 14 -8.38 11.85 -9.04
C GLY A 14 -7.45 13.04 -9.30
N GLU A 15 -8.00 14.25 -9.46
CA GLU A 15 -7.25 15.49 -9.69
C GLU A 15 -7.70 16.63 -8.76
N ARG A 16 -9.01 16.71 -8.48
CA ARG A 16 -9.62 17.78 -7.70
C ARG A 16 -10.89 17.33 -7.00
N LEU A 17 -11.39 18.16 -6.13
CA LEU A 17 -12.76 18.00 -5.59
C LEU A 17 -13.78 18.60 -6.54
N LEU A 18 -14.81 17.82 -6.83
CA LEU A 18 -15.97 18.28 -7.59
C LEU A 18 -16.92 19.06 -6.69
N GLU A 19 -17.86 19.81 -7.33
CA GLU A 19 -18.99 20.42 -6.63
C GLU A 19 -19.81 19.35 -5.88
N PRO A 20 -20.51 19.72 -4.79
CA PRO A 20 -21.32 18.78 -4.03
C PRO A 20 -22.27 17.97 -4.91
N ALA A 21 -22.20 16.68 -4.77
CA ALA A 21 -22.94 15.71 -5.59
C ALA A 21 -23.57 14.62 -4.73
N THR A 22 -24.28 13.70 -5.38
CA THR A 22 -24.78 12.47 -4.76
C THR A 22 -24.04 11.26 -5.32
N VAL A 23 -23.56 10.39 -4.44
CA VAL A 23 -22.97 9.10 -4.79
C VAL A 23 -23.86 7.99 -4.26
N VAL A 24 -24.24 7.05 -5.14
CA VAL A 24 -25.09 5.92 -4.77
C VAL A 24 -24.25 4.68 -4.49
N ILE A 25 -24.50 4.04 -3.37
CA ILE A 25 -23.98 2.71 -3.03
C ILE A 25 -25.13 1.72 -3.26
N ASP A 26 -24.93 0.77 -4.18
CA ASP A 26 -25.91 -0.26 -4.54
C ASP A 26 -25.27 -1.65 -4.38
N GLY A 27 -25.57 -2.32 -3.30
CA GLY A 27 -24.89 -3.54 -2.93
C GLY A 27 -23.39 -3.33 -2.64
N ASP A 28 -22.51 -3.98 -3.41
CA ASP A 28 -21.05 -3.84 -3.29
C ASP A 28 -20.45 -2.86 -4.29
N ARG A 29 -21.30 -2.16 -5.09
CA ARG A 29 -20.89 -1.28 -6.19
C ARG A 29 -21.39 0.14 -6.03
N ILE A 30 -20.71 1.04 -6.70
CA ILE A 30 -21.18 2.41 -6.92
C ILE A 30 -22.26 2.35 -7.99
N GLY A 31 -23.48 2.76 -7.65
CA GLY A 31 -24.64 2.80 -8.53
C GLY A 31 -24.74 4.09 -9.32
N GLY A 32 -25.63 4.09 -10.33
CA GLY A 32 -25.96 5.28 -11.13
C GLY A 32 -27.34 5.88 -10.85
N ASP A 33 -28.24 5.12 -10.20
CA ASP A 33 -29.64 5.51 -9.97
C ASP A 33 -29.96 5.58 -8.47
N GLN A 34 -30.67 6.62 -8.05
CA GLN A 34 -31.03 6.88 -6.65
C GLN A 34 -32.39 6.26 -6.24
N ALA A 35 -33.17 5.73 -7.19
CA ALA A 35 -34.49 5.19 -6.89
C ALA A 35 -34.45 4.10 -5.81
N GLY A 36 -35.26 4.28 -4.76
CA GLY A 36 -35.33 3.34 -3.63
C GLY A 36 -34.15 3.41 -2.64
N ALA A 37 -33.23 4.35 -2.80
CA ALA A 37 -32.10 4.50 -1.90
C ALA A 37 -32.48 5.23 -0.60
N GLN A 38 -31.92 4.81 0.53
CA GLN A 38 -31.96 5.59 1.78
C GLN A 38 -30.98 6.76 1.66
N THR A 39 -31.46 7.97 1.88
CA THR A 39 -30.61 9.18 1.83
C THR A 39 -29.79 9.30 3.12
N ARG A 40 -28.49 9.60 2.95
CA ARG A 40 -27.57 9.98 4.01
C ARG A 40 -26.83 11.25 3.62
N ASP A 41 -26.98 12.31 4.41
CA ASP A 41 -26.27 13.57 4.19
C ASP A 41 -24.79 13.42 4.53
N GLY A 42 -23.92 13.84 3.63
CA GLY A 42 -22.47 13.90 3.83
C GLY A 42 -21.98 15.22 4.42
N ASP A 43 -22.89 16.16 4.75
CA ASP A 43 -22.60 17.45 5.42
C ASP A 43 -21.48 18.26 4.73
N GLY A 44 -21.38 18.20 3.40
CA GLY A 44 -20.33 18.88 2.62
C GLY A 44 -18.93 18.25 2.76
N GLY A 45 -18.82 17.08 3.38
CA GLY A 45 -17.58 16.36 3.54
C GLY A 45 -16.94 15.92 2.22
N VAL A 46 -15.67 15.59 2.25
CA VAL A 46 -14.94 15.07 1.09
C VAL A 46 -15.07 13.54 1.01
N LEU A 47 -15.50 13.05 -0.14
CA LEU A 47 -15.57 11.63 -0.42
C LEU A 47 -14.39 11.20 -1.28
N LEU A 48 -13.51 10.39 -0.69
CA LEU A 48 -12.38 9.76 -1.38
C LEU A 48 -12.73 8.31 -1.77
N PRO A 49 -12.09 7.75 -2.82
CA PRO A 49 -11.99 6.31 -2.96
C PRO A 49 -11.38 5.72 -1.69
N GLY A 50 -11.73 4.49 -1.34
CA GLY A 50 -11.09 3.81 -0.24
C GLY A 50 -9.58 3.78 -0.38
N LEU A 51 -8.87 4.05 0.71
CA LEU A 51 -7.41 4.10 0.70
C LEU A 51 -6.81 2.71 0.51
N ILE A 52 -5.67 2.66 -0.18
CA ILE A 52 -4.90 1.45 -0.45
C ILE A 52 -3.54 1.60 0.23
N ASP A 53 -3.23 0.72 1.17
CA ASP A 53 -1.89 0.61 1.74
C ASP A 53 -1.08 -0.39 0.92
N CYS A 54 -0.06 0.11 0.20
CA CYS A 54 0.72 -0.69 -0.74
C CYS A 54 1.82 -1.54 -0.09
N HIS A 55 1.93 -1.56 1.23
CA HIS A 55 2.91 -2.38 1.93
C HIS A 55 2.51 -2.60 3.39
N ILE A 56 2.03 -3.78 3.69
CA ILE A 56 1.77 -4.22 5.07
C ILE A 56 2.23 -5.67 5.26
N HIS A 57 2.19 -6.15 6.51
CA HIS A 57 2.30 -7.56 6.86
C HIS A 57 1.09 -7.97 7.70
N LEU A 58 0.28 -8.88 7.19
CA LEU A 58 -0.94 -9.36 7.85
C LEU A 58 -0.62 -10.23 9.06
N THR A 59 -1.50 -10.20 10.06
CA THR A 59 -1.44 -11.12 11.20
C THR A 59 -2.72 -11.93 11.37
N ASP A 60 -3.88 -11.28 11.28
CA ASP A 60 -5.18 -11.90 11.57
C ASP A 60 -6.36 -11.06 11.02
N GLU A 61 -7.57 -11.50 11.30
CA GLU A 61 -8.80 -10.78 10.91
C GLU A 61 -8.95 -9.44 11.64
N ALA A 62 -8.45 -9.31 12.87
CA ALA A 62 -8.51 -8.05 13.61
C ALA A 62 -7.70 -6.94 12.92
N THR A 63 -6.62 -7.32 12.22
CA THR A 63 -5.83 -6.43 11.36
C THR A 63 -6.69 -5.80 10.28
N LEU A 64 -7.54 -6.58 9.59
CA LEU A 64 -8.41 -6.07 8.52
C LEU A 64 -9.43 -5.06 9.06
N ALA A 65 -9.99 -5.33 10.24
CA ALA A 65 -10.93 -4.41 10.88
C ALA A 65 -10.23 -3.13 11.37
N ALA A 66 -8.99 -3.21 11.87
CA ALA A 66 -8.21 -2.06 12.29
C ALA A 66 -7.88 -1.14 11.10
N LEU A 67 -7.46 -1.71 9.98
CA LEU A 67 -7.20 -0.99 8.72
C LEU A 67 -8.48 -0.31 8.20
N ALA A 68 -9.60 -1.04 8.14
CA ALA A 68 -10.87 -0.51 7.64
C ALA A 68 -11.37 0.69 8.45
N ARG A 69 -11.24 0.67 9.80
CA ARG A 69 -11.61 1.81 10.65
C ARG A 69 -10.82 3.08 10.37
N GLN A 70 -9.65 2.95 9.75
CA GLN A 70 -8.78 4.05 9.35
C GLN A 70 -8.89 4.38 7.86
N GLY A 71 -9.95 3.91 7.19
CA GLY A 71 -10.20 4.21 5.77
C GLY A 71 -9.39 3.38 4.78
N VAL A 72 -8.53 2.47 5.25
CA VAL A 72 -7.79 1.55 4.39
C VAL A 72 -8.71 0.41 3.99
N THR A 73 -9.23 0.46 2.77
CA THR A 73 -10.19 -0.54 2.27
C THR A 73 -9.53 -1.65 1.45
N THR A 74 -8.27 -1.45 1.07
CA THR A 74 -7.44 -2.46 0.40
C THR A 74 -6.04 -2.43 0.99
N ALA A 75 -5.48 -3.59 1.26
CA ALA A 75 -4.13 -3.75 1.78
C ALA A 75 -3.33 -4.75 0.96
N LEU A 76 -2.07 -4.40 0.66
CA LEU A 76 -1.17 -5.19 -0.15
C LEU A 76 -0.11 -5.80 0.77
N ASP A 77 -0.28 -7.08 1.09
CA ASP A 77 0.57 -7.82 2.00
C ASP A 77 1.86 -8.27 1.32
N MET A 78 2.99 -7.97 1.96
CA MET A 78 4.33 -8.18 1.44
C MET A 78 5.04 -9.39 2.05
N GLY A 79 4.31 -10.26 2.74
CA GLY A 79 4.92 -11.48 3.26
C GLY A 79 4.17 -12.09 4.43
N THR A 80 3.15 -12.89 4.15
CA THR A 80 2.41 -13.64 5.18
C THR A 80 2.52 -15.15 4.96
N TRP A 81 2.68 -15.88 6.02
CA TRP A 81 2.77 -17.33 6.10
C TRP A 81 1.93 -17.86 7.27
N PRO A 82 1.28 -19.02 7.19
CA PRO A 82 1.19 -19.89 6.01
C PRO A 82 0.16 -19.42 4.98
N PRO A 83 0.12 -19.99 3.74
CA PRO A 83 -0.80 -19.58 2.67
C PRO A 83 -2.29 -19.67 3.07
N GLU A 84 -2.63 -20.64 3.91
CA GLU A 84 -3.99 -20.84 4.43
C GLU A 84 -4.47 -19.63 5.26
N LEU A 85 -3.57 -18.96 5.97
CA LEU A 85 -3.89 -17.72 6.69
C LEU A 85 -4.31 -16.64 5.69
N VAL A 86 -3.52 -16.41 4.64
CA VAL A 86 -3.86 -15.45 3.58
C VAL A 86 -5.20 -15.79 2.95
N ALA A 87 -5.42 -17.06 2.58
CA ALA A 87 -6.67 -17.53 1.99
C ALA A 87 -7.87 -17.28 2.91
N SER A 88 -7.72 -17.45 4.23
CA SER A 88 -8.78 -17.22 5.21
C SER A 88 -9.16 -15.75 5.37
N LEU A 89 -8.28 -14.82 4.99
CA LEU A 89 -8.48 -13.37 5.12
C LEU A 89 -9.03 -12.71 3.85
N ARG A 90 -9.05 -13.44 2.72
CA ARG A 90 -9.57 -12.94 1.45
C ARG A 90 -11.10 -12.93 1.42
N ASP A 91 -11.65 -12.12 0.52
CA ASP A 91 -13.09 -12.05 0.18
C ASP A 91 -14.02 -11.77 1.38
N ARG A 92 -13.49 -11.15 2.43
CA ARG A 92 -14.26 -10.72 3.61
C ARG A 92 -15.02 -9.44 3.30
N ARG A 93 -16.29 -9.39 3.72
CA ARG A 93 -17.14 -8.22 3.51
C ARG A 93 -17.11 -7.28 4.72
N GLY A 94 -17.14 -5.96 4.45
CA GLY A 94 -17.19 -4.95 5.51
C GLY A 94 -15.87 -4.72 6.25
N VAL A 95 -14.79 -5.30 5.76
CA VAL A 95 -13.42 -5.10 6.23
C VAL A 95 -12.49 -4.88 5.03
N THR A 96 -11.24 -4.56 5.28
CA THR A 96 -10.20 -4.36 4.26
C THR A 96 -10.04 -5.60 3.39
N ASP A 97 -10.06 -5.41 2.07
CA ASP A 97 -9.73 -6.44 1.07
C ASP A 97 -8.21 -6.63 0.96
N VAL A 98 -7.76 -7.83 0.62
CA VAL A 98 -6.34 -8.20 0.67
C VAL A 98 -5.84 -8.76 -0.64
N ARG A 99 -4.63 -8.33 -1.04
CA ARG A 99 -3.76 -9.02 -2.00
C ARG A 99 -2.46 -9.35 -1.29
N SER A 100 -1.79 -10.45 -1.67
CA SER A 100 -0.60 -10.92 -0.97
C SER A 100 0.42 -11.54 -1.90
N SER A 101 1.70 -11.33 -1.57
CA SER A 101 2.81 -12.05 -2.19
C SER A 101 2.98 -13.48 -1.65
N GLY A 102 2.26 -13.84 -0.59
CA GLY A 102 2.68 -14.99 0.21
C GLY A 102 4.09 -14.78 0.75
N THR A 103 4.85 -15.85 0.93
CA THR A 103 6.22 -15.76 1.45
C THR A 103 7.18 -15.15 0.44
N GLY A 104 7.95 -14.14 0.84
CA GLY A 104 8.97 -13.49 0.00
C GLY A 104 10.20 -14.37 -0.27
N ALA A 105 10.77 -14.27 -1.48
CA ALA A 105 12.06 -14.89 -1.80
C ALA A 105 13.15 -14.26 -0.94
N THR A 106 13.91 -15.09 -0.23
CA THR A 106 14.93 -14.64 0.71
C THR A 106 16.21 -15.46 0.51
N HIS A 107 17.36 -14.80 0.37
CA HIS A 107 18.63 -15.51 0.26
C HIS A 107 19.08 -16.05 1.63
N PRO A 108 19.52 -17.33 1.75
CA PRO A 108 19.84 -17.94 3.04
C PRO A 108 20.99 -17.27 3.80
N ALA A 109 21.90 -16.57 3.11
CA ALA A 109 22.99 -15.82 3.73
C ALA A 109 22.59 -14.42 4.22
N SER A 110 21.40 -13.92 3.87
CA SER A 110 20.97 -12.56 4.20
C SER A 110 20.75 -12.34 5.70
N ALA A 111 20.88 -11.10 6.13
CA ALA A 111 20.55 -10.70 7.51
C ALA A 111 19.06 -10.94 7.81
N HIS A 112 18.20 -10.73 6.81
CA HIS A 112 16.77 -10.97 6.91
C HIS A 112 16.45 -12.45 7.20
N ALA A 113 17.03 -13.39 6.44
CA ALA A 113 16.85 -14.84 6.68
C ALA A 113 17.28 -15.26 8.08
N LYS A 114 18.41 -14.72 8.56
CA LYS A 114 18.91 -15.00 9.90
C LYS A 114 17.98 -14.48 10.99
N ARG A 115 17.48 -13.26 10.85
CA ARG A 115 16.55 -12.61 11.77
C ARG A 115 15.19 -13.32 11.82
N MET A 116 14.71 -13.81 10.69
CA MET A 116 13.44 -14.55 10.56
C MET A 116 13.54 -16.03 10.95
N GLY A 117 14.72 -16.53 11.34
CA GLY A 117 14.88 -17.93 11.73
C GLY A 117 14.67 -18.91 10.57
N ARG A 118 15.16 -18.60 9.37
CA ARG A 118 15.02 -19.38 8.13
C ARG A 118 13.56 -19.44 7.63
N PRO A 119 13.07 -18.39 7.01
CA PRO A 119 11.72 -18.36 6.43
C PRO A 119 11.55 -19.42 5.33
N PRO A 120 10.30 -19.85 5.05
CA PRO A 120 10.04 -20.92 4.07
C PRO A 120 10.34 -20.53 2.60
N GLY A 121 10.63 -19.26 2.30
CA GLY A 121 10.90 -18.75 0.94
C GLY A 121 12.38 -18.65 0.59
N LEU A 122 13.23 -19.60 1.03
CA LEU A 122 14.66 -19.54 0.72
C LEU A 122 14.93 -19.86 -0.75
N VAL A 123 15.75 -19.03 -1.39
CA VAL A 123 16.27 -19.17 -2.76
C VAL A 123 17.77 -18.86 -2.70
N ALA A 124 18.63 -19.81 -3.09
CA ALA A 124 20.09 -19.66 -2.99
C ALA A 124 20.74 -19.27 -4.31
N ASP A 125 20.18 -19.71 -5.44
CA ASP A 125 20.77 -19.52 -6.76
C ASP A 125 19.71 -19.37 -7.87
N PRO A 126 20.09 -18.94 -9.09
CA PRO A 126 19.15 -18.74 -10.20
C PRO A 126 18.36 -19.99 -10.59
N GLY A 127 18.91 -21.20 -10.39
CA GLY A 127 18.27 -22.46 -10.76
C GLY A 127 17.00 -22.76 -9.94
N GLU A 128 16.89 -22.19 -8.73
CA GLU A 128 15.73 -22.36 -7.84
C GLU A 128 14.57 -21.40 -8.16
N ALA A 129 14.83 -20.32 -8.91
CA ALA A 129 13.86 -19.22 -9.11
C ALA A 129 12.54 -19.69 -9.71
N LYS A 130 12.59 -20.52 -10.76
CA LYS A 130 11.38 -21.02 -11.44
C LYS A 130 10.50 -21.87 -10.52
N ALA A 131 11.12 -22.75 -9.74
CA ALA A 131 10.38 -23.62 -8.80
C ALA A 131 9.72 -22.78 -7.70
N TYR A 132 10.46 -21.81 -7.12
CA TYR A 132 9.97 -20.90 -6.12
C TYR A 132 8.74 -20.11 -6.63
N VAL A 133 8.86 -19.45 -7.80
CA VAL A 133 7.76 -18.64 -8.35
C VAL A 133 6.55 -19.51 -8.68
N SER A 134 6.75 -20.70 -9.26
CA SER A 134 5.65 -21.63 -9.57
C SER A 134 4.91 -22.07 -8.31
N GLN A 135 5.63 -22.28 -7.21
CA GLN A 135 5.02 -22.61 -5.93
C GLN A 135 4.19 -21.44 -5.40
N ARG A 136 4.72 -20.19 -5.42
CA ARG A 136 3.98 -19.00 -4.96
C ARG A 136 2.70 -18.79 -5.77
N ALA A 137 2.78 -18.92 -7.10
CA ALA A 137 1.61 -18.82 -7.96
C ALA A 137 0.56 -19.90 -7.65
N ALA A 138 0.97 -21.14 -7.41
CA ALA A 138 0.07 -22.24 -7.03
C ALA A 138 -0.60 -22.01 -5.65
N GLU A 139 0.07 -21.29 -4.75
CA GLU A 139 -0.47 -20.88 -3.44
C GLU A 139 -1.37 -19.64 -3.53
N GLY A 140 -1.54 -19.07 -4.72
CA GLY A 140 -2.44 -17.94 -4.97
C GLY A 140 -1.80 -16.57 -4.69
N ALA A 141 -0.48 -16.44 -4.80
CA ALA A 141 0.18 -15.13 -4.72
C ALA A 141 -0.28 -14.21 -5.86
N ASP A 142 -0.58 -12.95 -5.54
CA ASP A 142 -0.97 -11.92 -6.51
C ASP A 142 0.23 -11.27 -7.20
N TYR A 143 1.39 -11.33 -6.57
CA TYR A 143 2.70 -10.81 -7.02
C TYR A 143 3.83 -11.52 -6.28
N ILE A 144 5.06 -11.33 -6.73
CA ILE A 144 6.27 -11.95 -6.13
C ILE A 144 7.05 -10.90 -5.34
N LYS A 145 7.26 -11.16 -4.05
CA LYS A 145 8.15 -10.37 -3.18
C LYS A 145 9.56 -10.96 -3.18
N ILE A 146 10.58 -10.10 -3.33
CA ILE A 146 12.00 -10.47 -3.32
C ILE A 146 12.70 -9.62 -2.26
N ILE A 147 13.36 -10.25 -1.30
CA ILE A 147 14.09 -9.56 -0.22
C ILE A 147 15.53 -9.34 -0.68
N VAL A 148 15.78 -8.20 -1.32
CA VAL A 148 17.13 -7.80 -1.78
C VAL A 148 17.86 -7.16 -0.60
N ASP A 149 18.50 -8.02 0.20
CA ASP A 149 19.31 -7.66 1.37
C ASP A 149 20.77 -8.04 1.11
N LEU A 150 21.72 -7.21 1.51
CA LEU A 150 23.15 -7.43 1.28
C LEU A 150 23.92 -7.62 2.61
N PRO A 151 24.76 -8.65 2.73
CA PRO A 151 25.02 -9.71 1.75
C PRO A 151 23.82 -10.64 1.59
N GLY A 152 23.61 -11.13 0.37
CA GLY A 152 22.49 -12.01 0.04
C GLY A 152 22.43 -12.31 -1.43
N PHE A 153 21.34 -11.92 -2.10
CA PHE A 153 21.19 -12.13 -3.53
C PHE A 153 22.26 -11.42 -4.37
N ASP A 154 22.67 -12.09 -5.44
CA ASP A 154 23.34 -11.47 -6.57
C ASP A 154 22.34 -11.06 -7.69
N GLU A 155 22.78 -10.26 -8.64
CA GLU A 155 21.94 -9.80 -9.75
C GLU A 155 21.40 -10.96 -10.60
N PRO A 156 22.16 -11.99 -11.00
CA PRO A 156 21.63 -13.12 -11.76
C PRO A 156 20.47 -13.83 -11.08
N THR A 157 20.53 -14.03 -9.75
CA THR A 157 19.45 -14.70 -9.00
C THR A 157 18.18 -13.83 -8.96
N VAL A 158 18.31 -12.52 -8.68
CA VAL A 158 17.14 -11.62 -8.70
C VAL A 158 16.53 -11.54 -10.10
N ARG A 159 17.36 -11.46 -11.15
CA ARG A 159 16.92 -11.47 -12.55
C ARG A 159 16.14 -12.74 -12.90
N ALA A 160 16.65 -13.91 -12.49
CA ALA A 160 15.96 -15.18 -12.71
C ALA A 160 14.57 -15.22 -12.02
N LEU A 161 14.46 -14.65 -10.81
CA LEU A 161 13.16 -14.51 -10.11
C LEU A 161 12.21 -13.58 -10.87
N VAL A 162 12.71 -12.45 -11.39
CA VAL A 162 11.92 -11.51 -12.20
C VAL A 162 11.42 -12.18 -13.48
N GLU A 163 12.30 -12.83 -14.23
CA GLU A 163 11.96 -13.52 -15.49
C GLU A 163 10.93 -14.64 -15.23
N ALA A 164 11.11 -15.42 -14.18
CA ALA A 164 10.16 -16.47 -13.80
C ALA A 164 8.79 -15.92 -13.41
N ALA A 165 8.74 -14.78 -12.72
CA ALA A 165 7.50 -14.11 -12.35
C ALA A 165 6.78 -13.55 -13.59
N HIS A 166 7.50 -12.85 -14.46
CA HIS A 166 6.95 -12.28 -15.69
C HIS A 166 6.43 -13.37 -16.63
N ALA A 167 7.10 -14.53 -16.71
CA ALA A 167 6.62 -15.68 -17.49
C ALA A 167 5.25 -16.22 -17.01
N GLN A 168 4.83 -15.90 -15.78
CA GLN A 168 3.53 -16.24 -15.20
C GLN A 168 2.59 -15.04 -15.09
N GLY A 169 2.95 -13.88 -15.66
CA GLY A 169 2.15 -12.65 -15.61
C GLY A 169 2.13 -12.00 -14.23
N LEU A 170 3.04 -12.37 -13.33
CA LEU A 170 3.15 -11.80 -12.00
C LEU A 170 4.17 -10.65 -11.96
N ARG A 171 3.83 -9.57 -11.25
CA ARG A 171 4.76 -8.48 -10.97
C ARG A 171 5.72 -8.86 -9.84
N THR A 172 6.87 -8.17 -9.81
CA THR A 172 7.91 -8.35 -8.80
C THR A 172 8.06 -7.10 -7.95
N ILE A 173 8.20 -7.28 -6.65
CA ILE A 173 8.35 -6.21 -5.67
C ILE A 173 9.59 -6.49 -4.82
N ALA A 174 10.59 -5.62 -4.88
CA ALA A 174 11.83 -5.81 -4.13
C ALA A 174 11.82 -5.00 -2.82
N HIS A 175 12.09 -5.67 -1.69
CA HIS A 175 12.61 -5.00 -0.50
C HIS A 175 14.05 -4.54 -0.81
N ALA A 176 14.32 -3.24 -0.67
CA ALA A 176 15.62 -2.66 -0.96
C ALA A 176 15.86 -1.40 -0.08
N GLY A 177 16.08 -1.59 1.22
CA GLY A 177 16.23 -0.51 2.21
C GLY A 177 17.61 0.15 2.25
N ALA A 178 18.58 -0.29 1.44
CA ALA A 178 19.91 0.29 1.30
C ALA A 178 20.20 0.66 -0.16
N ARG A 179 21.03 1.69 -0.39
CA ARG A 179 21.38 2.16 -1.74
C ARG A 179 21.83 1.03 -2.66
N ASP A 180 22.75 0.20 -2.22
CA ASP A 180 23.32 -0.84 -3.09
C ASP A 180 22.29 -1.95 -3.40
N ALA A 181 21.35 -2.22 -2.49
CA ALA A 181 20.21 -3.10 -2.73
C ALA A 181 19.25 -2.52 -3.80
N VAL A 182 18.98 -1.19 -3.74
CA VAL A 182 18.21 -0.50 -4.78
C VAL A 182 18.89 -0.64 -6.15
N LEU A 183 20.21 -0.42 -6.23
CA LEU A 183 20.94 -0.52 -7.49
C LEU A 183 20.91 -1.94 -8.07
N LEU A 184 21.03 -2.96 -7.22
CA LEU A 184 20.93 -4.36 -7.62
C LEU A 184 19.53 -4.71 -8.12
N ALA A 185 18.49 -4.31 -7.39
CA ALA A 185 17.09 -4.54 -7.77
C ALA A 185 16.73 -3.83 -9.11
N GLN A 186 17.23 -2.61 -9.31
CA GLN A 186 17.10 -1.89 -10.59
C GLN A 186 17.76 -2.66 -11.75
N ALA A 187 19.01 -3.11 -11.56
CA ALA A 187 19.76 -3.83 -12.58
C ALA A 187 19.10 -5.16 -12.96
N ALA A 188 18.47 -5.82 -11.99
CA ALA A 188 17.75 -7.07 -12.20
C ALA A 188 16.36 -6.88 -12.85
N GLY A 189 15.84 -5.66 -12.94
CA GLY A 189 14.61 -5.35 -13.66
C GLY A 189 13.32 -5.61 -12.87
N VAL A 190 13.33 -5.47 -11.54
CA VAL A 190 12.10 -5.57 -10.72
C VAL A 190 11.09 -4.49 -11.11
N ASP A 191 9.79 -4.77 -10.94
CA ASP A 191 8.73 -3.81 -11.32
C ASP A 191 8.56 -2.70 -10.27
N MET A 192 8.75 -3.01 -8.98
CA MET A 192 8.59 -2.06 -7.89
C MET A 192 9.71 -2.20 -6.86
N LEU A 193 10.12 -1.05 -6.31
CA LEU A 193 11.05 -0.95 -5.18
C LEU A 193 10.26 -0.63 -3.92
N THR A 194 10.55 -1.31 -2.82
CA THR A 194 10.02 -0.93 -1.52
C THR A 194 11.13 -0.52 -0.59
N HIS A 195 10.83 0.48 0.22
CA HIS A 195 11.67 1.27 1.09
C HIS A 195 12.52 2.31 0.33
N ALA A 196 12.60 3.49 0.91
CA ALA A 196 13.61 4.47 0.51
C ALA A 196 14.92 4.16 1.27
N PRO A 197 16.10 4.24 0.63
CA PRO A 197 17.35 3.97 1.32
C PRO A 197 17.60 5.01 2.44
N ILE A 198 18.08 4.53 3.59
CA ILE A 198 18.42 5.37 4.76
C ILE A 198 19.93 5.46 5.01
N ASP A 199 20.74 4.68 4.29
CA ASP A 199 22.20 4.60 4.47
C ASP A 199 22.93 5.68 3.67
N ARG A 200 22.62 5.85 2.40
CA ARG A 200 23.32 6.75 1.48
C ARG A 200 22.38 7.22 0.37
N PRO A 201 22.51 8.49 -0.10
CA PRO A 201 21.68 9.00 -1.18
C PRO A 201 21.92 8.26 -2.50
N LEU A 202 20.89 8.21 -3.35
CA LEU A 202 21.00 7.74 -4.72
C LEU A 202 21.69 8.84 -5.58
N ALA A 203 22.51 8.41 -6.53
CA ALA A 203 23.00 9.31 -7.57
C ALA A 203 21.86 9.61 -8.56
N ASP A 204 21.89 10.79 -9.19
CA ASP A 204 20.90 11.22 -10.20
C ASP A 204 20.70 10.18 -11.30
N SER A 205 21.78 9.53 -11.76
CA SER A 205 21.70 8.47 -12.75
C SER A 205 20.88 7.25 -12.31
N ALA A 206 20.85 6.93 -11.00
CA ALA A 206 20.02 5.87 -10.45
C ALA A 206 18.56 6.29 -10.40
N VAL A 207 18.29 7.54 -10.00
CA VAL A 207 16.94 8.12 -10.03
C VAL A 207 16.38 8.11 -11.45
N GLN A 208 17.16 8.55 -12.44
CA GLN A 208 16.76 8.54 -13.84
C GLN A 208 16.53 7.13 -14.40
N ARG A 209 17.30 6.12 -13.94
CA ARG A 209 17.03 4.72 -14.30
C ARG A 209 15.69 4.24 -13.77
N THR A 210 15.33 4.53 -12.50
CA THR A 210 13.99 4.21 -11.95
C THR A 210 12.89 4.77 -12.85
N ARG A 211 13.04 6.04 -13.26
CA ARG A 211 12.05 6.70 -14.15
C ARG A 211 12.01 6.05 -15.54
N ALA A 212 13.16 5.81 -16.14
CA ALA A 212 13.27 5.29 -17.50
C ALA A 212 12.77 3.84 -17.63
N SER A 213 12.96 3.03 -16.60
CA SER A 213 12.46 1.63 -16.57
C SER A 213 10.97 1.52 -16.24
N GLY A 214 10.30 2.63 -15.86
CA GLY A 214 8.90 2.61 -15.45
C GLY A 214 8.64 1.96 -14.10
N GLN A 215 9.70 1.74 -13.30
CA GLN A 215 9.57 1.20 -11.95
C GLN A 215 8.76 2.14 -11.06
N ALA A 216 7.85 1.57 -10.27
CA ALA A 216 7.19 2.30 -9.18
C ALA A 216 7.97 2.13 -7.87
N VAL A 217 7.75 3.05 -6.92
CA VAL A 217 8.35 2.99 -5.59
C VAL A 217 7.31 3.08 -4.50
N VAL A 218 7.46 2.29 -3.44
CA VAL A 218 6.68 2.34 -2.20
C VAL A 218 7.68 2.69 -1.08
N PRO A 219 7.90 3.95 -0.75
CA PRO A 219 9.03 4.38 0.07
C PRO A 219 8.95 3.99 1.53
N THR A 220 7.76 3.73 2.05
CA THR A 220 7.49 3.37 3.46
C THR A 220 8.19 4.31 4.45
N LEU A 221 8.02 5.62 4.23
CA LEU A 221 8.71 6.64 5.05
C LEU A 221 8.41 6.49 6.54
N THR A 222 7.20 6.09 6.89
CA THR A 222 6.80 5.80 8.28
C THR A 222 7.70 4.72 8.92
N MET A 223 8.02 3.64 8.18
CA MET A 223 8.94 2.61 8.66
C MET A 223 10.37 3.13 8.71
N MET A 224 10.80 3.87 7.71
CA MET A 224 12.18 4.40 7.64
C MET A 224 12.45 5.38 8.78
N GLU A 225 11.50 6.26 9.11
CA GLU A 225 11.55 7.16 10.25
C GLU A 225 11.66 6.37 11.56
N ALA A 226 10.78 5.41 11.81
CA ALA A 226 10.79 4.59 13.03
C ALA A 226 12.06 3.76 13.20
N ILE A 227 12.67 3.27 12.10
CA ILE A 227 13.96 2.56 12.14
C ILE A 227 15.08 3.52 12.55
N VAL A 228 15.15 4.70 11.97
CA VAL A 228 16.18 5.69 12.27
C VAL A 228 16.06 6.16 13.72
N GLU A 229 14.86 6.44 14.20
CA GLU A 229 14.61 6.80 15.60
C GLU A 229 15.08 5.70 16.57
N ARG A 230 14.74 4.45 16.28
CA ARG A 230 15.12 3.30 17.11
C ARG A 230 16.64 3.07 17.15
N LEU A 231 17.33 3.31 16.03
CA LEU A 231 18.77 3.13 15.94
C LEU A 231 19.56 4.24 16.65
N GLY A 232 18.95 5.40 16.92
CA GLY A 232 19.46 6.43 17.84
C GLY A 232 20.92 6.82 17.63
N GLY A 233 21.42 6.85 16.39
CA GLY A 233 22.84 7.13 16.07
C GLY A 233 23.79 5.95 16.21
N ILE A 234 23.30 4.73 16.51
CA ILE A 234 24.12 3.50 16.58
C ILE A 234 24.64 3.10 15.20
N ALA A 235 23.89 3.38 14.14
CA ALA A 235 24.27 3.10 12.76
C ALA A 235 24.32 4.37 11.92
N PRO A 236 25.11 4.44 10.84
CA PRO A 236 25.20 5.60 9.95
C PRO A 236 23.97 5.64 9.00
N VAL A 237 22.79 5.86 9.57
CA VAL A 237 21.51 5.97 8.84
C VAL A 237 20.86 7.32 9.13
N SER A 238 20.10 7.83 8.17
CA SER A 238 19.43 9.12 8.29
C SER A 238 18.08 9.09 7.57
N TYR A 239 17.04 9.57 8.24
CA TYR A 239 15.74 9.77 7.63
C TYR A 239 15.77 10.82 6.51
N ASP A 240 16.63 11.84 6.61
CA ASP A 240 16.81 12.85 5.57
C ASP A 240 17.28 12.25 4.24
N VAL A 241 18.02 11.13 4.26
CA VAL A 241 18.41 10.39 3.05
C VAL A 241 17.16 9.81 2.38
N ALA A 242 16.27 9.15 3.13
CA ALA A 242 15.02 8.60 2.59
C ALA A 242 14.12 9.71 2.05
N ARG A 243 13.89 10.76 2.84
CA ARG A 243 13.07 11.92 2.47
C ARG A 243 13.58 12.61 1.20
N SER A 244 14.89 12.86 1.12
CA SER A 244 15.50 13.49 -0.07
C SER A 244 15.45 12.59 -1.30
N THR A 245 15.58 11.26 -1.14
CA THR A 245 15.45 10.29 -2.22
C THR A 245 14.02 10.29 -2.78
N VAL A 246 13.01 10.33 -1.92
CA VAL A 246 11.59 10.43 -2.35
C VAL A 246 11.37 11.72 -3.14
N ARG A 247 11.91 12.85 -2.66
CA ARG A 247 11.85 14.12 -3.39
C ARG A 247 12.48 14.04 -4.78
N GLN A 248 13.67 13.42 -4.89
CA GLN A 248 14.34 13.22 -6.18
C GLN A 248 13.51 12.34 -7.13
N TRP A 249 12.95 11.22 -6.64
CA TRP A 249 12.07 10.36 -7.42
C TRP A 249 10.82 11.12 -7.92
N TYR A 250 10.17 11.87 -7.02
CA TYR A 250 8.99 12.66 -7.38
C TYR A 250 9.31 13.71 -8.44
N GLN A 251 10.38 14.49 -8.27
CA GLN A 251 10.83 15.50 -9.25
C GLN A 251 11.23 14.91 -10.59
N ALA A 252 11.75 13.68 -10.62
CA ALA A 252 12.04 12.95 -11.84
C ALA A 252 10.79 12.34 -12.50
N GLY A 253 9.61 12.40 -11.87
CA GLY A 253 8.36 11.83 -12.37
C GLY A 253 8.28 10.31 -12.21
N VAL A 254 8.96 9.74 -11.20
CA VAL A 254 8.79 8.34 -10.79
C VAL A 254 7.44 8.19 -10.11
N THR A 255 6.73 7.11 -10.40
CA THR A 255 5.46 6.80 -9.73
C THR A 255 5.72 6.39 -8.28
N ILE A 256 5.16 7.18 -7.34
CA ILE A 256 5.25 6.93 -5.90
C ILE A 256 3.90 6.42 -5.41
N LEU A 257 3.93 5.37 -4.60
CA LEU A 257 2.76 4.75 -3.97
C LEU A 257 2.89 4.81 -2.46
N ALA A 258 1.80 5.08 -1.76
CA ALA A 258 1.77 5.10 -0.31
C ALA A 258 1.75 3.66 0.25
N GLY A 259 2.60 3.37 1.21
CA GLY A 259 2.65 2.11 1.92
C GLY A 259 3.47 2.24 3.19
N THR A 260 3.12 1.49 4.24
CA THR A 260 3.56 1.80 5.60
C THR A 260 4.58 0.82 6.17
N ASP A 261 4.61 -0.40 5.66
CA ASP A 261 5.28 -1.55 6.27
C ASP A 261 4.74 -1.86 7.70
N ALA A 262 3.44 -1.53 7.91
CA ALA A 262 2.76 -1.80 9.17
C ALA A 262 2.78 -3.31 9.47
N ASN A 263 3.17 -3.66 10.68
CA ASN A 263 3.36 -5.05 11.10
C ASN A 263 3.31 -5.21 12.62
N GLN A 264 3.24 -6.46 13.07
CA GLN A 264 3.39 -6.86 14.47
C GLN A 264 4.46 -7.94 14.65
N ALA A 265 5.39 -8.08 13.71
CA ALA A 265 6.41 -9.11 13.75
C ALA A 265 7.46 -8.77 14.82
N PRO A 266 7.71 -9.67 15.81
CA PRO A 266 8.71 -9.42 16.86
C PRO A 266 10.13 -9.24 16.32
N SER A 267 10.39 -9.77 15.13
CA SER A 267 11.69 -9.66 14.46
C SER A 267 11.84 -8.43 13.58
N ALA A 268 10.76 -7.62 13.41
CA ALA A 268 10.83 -6.42 12.60
C ALA A 268 11.68 -5.32 13.28
N PRO A 269 12.40 -4.50 12.48
CA PRO A 269 13.20 -3.42 13.04
C PRO A 269 12.35 -2.30 13.68
N ALA A 270 11.12 -2.12 13.24
CA ALA A 270 10.09 -1.27 13.83
C ALA A 270 8.71 -1.84 13.51
N SER A 271 7.67 -1.34 14.19
CA SER A 271 6.29 -1.85 14.04
C SER A 271 5.30 -0.68 13.93
N PRO A 272 5.24 0.00 12.77
CA PRO A 272 4.21 1.01 12.51
C PRO A 272 2.81 0.41 12.71
N PRO A 273 1.89 1.13 13.40
CA PRO A 273 0.55 0.62 13.67
C PRO A 273 -0.32 0.56 12.42
N TYR A 274 -1.20 -0.44 12.34
CA TYR A 274 -2.11 -0.59 11.20
C TYR A 274 -3.07 0.60 11.07
N GLY A 275 -3.20 1.08 9.85
CA GLY A 275 -4.15 2.10 9.41
C GLY A 275 -3.69 3.52 9.71
N THR A 276 -3.45 3.90 10.95
CA THR A 276 -2.99 5.25 11.30
C THR A 276 -1.65 5.60 10.67
N SER A 277 -0.78 4.61 10.47
CA SER A 277 0.50 4.80 9.77
C SER A 277 0.32 5.24 8.32
N LEU A 278 -0.78 4.88 7.65
CA LEU A 278 -1.02 5.35 6.28
C LEU A 278 -1.32 6.85 6.25
N HIS A 279 -2.04 7.37 7.25
CA HIS A 279 -2.25 8.81 7.36
C HIS A 279 -0.92 9.54 7.55
N HIS A 280 -0.07 9.04 8.45
CA HIS A 280 1.27 9.58 8.67
C HIS A 280 2.16 9.46 7.42
N GLU A 281 2.10 8.34 6.70
CA GLU A 281 2.82 8.17 5.42
C GLU A 281 2.44 9.26 4.41
N LEU A 282 1.13 9.60 4.29
CA LEU A 282 0.68 10.66 3.41
C LEU A 282 1.23 12.04 3.82
N GLU A 283 1.30 12.32 5.13
CA GLU A 283 1.93 13.55 5.66
C GLU A 283 3.43 13.58 5.33
N LEU A 284 4.14 12.47 5.53
CA LEU A 284 5.57 12.36 5.22
C LEU A 284 5.86 12.47 3.71
N LEU A 285 4.97 11.95 2.85
CA LEU A 285 5.09 12.13 1.41
C LEU A 285 4.94 13.60 1.00
N VAL A 286 4.03 14.34 1.63
CA VAL A 286 3.90 15.80 1.42
C VAL A 286 5.13 16.54 1.94
N ASP A 287 5.66 16.19 3.11
CA ASP A 287 6.92 16.74 3.63
C ASP A 287 8.11 16.45 2.70
N ALA A 288 8.13 15.28 2.06
CA ALA A 288 9.12 14.94 1.05
C ALA A 288 8.96 15.74 -0.26
N GLY A 289 7.85 16.47 -0.45
CA GLY A 289 7.63 17.39 -1.55
C GLY A 289 6.53 17.02 -2.53
N LEU A 290 5.76 15.97 -2.29
CA LEU A 290 4.57 15.67 -3.08
C LEU A 290 3.49 16.74 -2.83
N SER A 291 2.66 17.01 -3.84
CA SER A 291 1.42 17.74 -3.60
C SER A 291 0.45 16.88 -2.77
N ALA A 292 -0.47 17.51 -2.01
CA ALA A 292 -1.50 16.77 -1.28
C ALA A 292 -2.37 15.93 -2.24
N VAL A 293 -2.63 16.42 -3.45
CA VAL A 293 -3.31 15.67 -4.50
C VAL A 293 -2.55 14.40 -4.86
N ASP A 294 -1.24 14.49 -5.11
CA ASP A 294 -0.43 13.32 -5.49
C ASP A 294 -0.23 12.35 -4.32
N ALA A 295 -0.19 12.84 -3.08
CA ALA A 295 -0.20 11.99 -1.90
C ALA A 295 -1.51 11.18 -1.80
N VAL A 296 -2.69 11.80 -1.99
CA VAL A 296 -3.96 11.07 -2.04
C VAL A 296 -4.02 10.10 -3.23
N ARG A 297 -3.52 10.50 -4.40
CA ARG A 297 -3.43 9.64 -5.59
C ARG A 297 -2.56 8.41 -5.34
N SER A 298 -1.46 8.56 -4.59
CA SER A 298 -0.54 7.47 -4.28
C SER A 298 -1.18 6.34 -3.46
N ALA A 299 -2.21 6.68 -2.66
CA ALA A 299 -3.00 5.74 -1.87
C ALA A 299 -4.36 5.38 -2.52
N THR A 300 -4.62 5.77 -3.75
CA THR A 300 -5.90 5.53 -4.44
C THR A 300 -5.68 5.08 -5.88
N ILE A 301 -5.82 5.99 -6.85
CA ILE A 301 -5.79 5.67 -8.27
C ILE A 301 -4.45 5.10 -8.73
N LEU A 302 -3.32 5.66 -8.29
CA LEU A 302 -1.99 5.17 -8.71
C LEU A 302 -1.72 3.78 -8.13
N ALA A 303 -2.07 3.55 -6.86
CA ALA A 303 -1.98 2.23 -6.24
C ALA A 303 -2.82 1.20 -7.00
N ALA A 304 -4.09 1.52 -7.27
CA ALA A 304 -4.98 0.64 -8.02
C ALA A 304 -4.44 0.30 -9.42
N GLN A 305 -3.93 1.29 -10.14
CA GLN A 305 -3.34 1.10 -11.48
C GLN A 305 -2.09 0.21 -11.44
N GLN A 306 -1.18 0.46 -10.50
CA GLN A 306 0.07 -0.29 -10.41
C GLN A 306 -0.14 -1.75 -9.99
N PHE A 307 -1.17 -2.05 -9.21
CA PHE A 307 -1.48 -3.42 -8.79
C PHE A 307 -2.59 -4.08 -9.63
N GLY A 308 -3.02 -3.45 -10.73
CA GLY A 308 -4.03 -4.02 -11.65
C GLY A 308 -5.43 -4.14 -11.03
N LEU A 309 -5.74 -3.35 -9.99
CA LEU A 309 -7.03 -3.35 -9.31
C LEU A 309 -8.04 -2.50 -10.11
N THR A 310 -8.58 -3.05 -11.16
CA THR A 310 -9.41 -2.32 -12.14
C THR A 310 -10.79 -1.91 -11.62
N ASP A 311 -11.22 -2.46 -10.49
CA ASP A 311 -12.56 -2.25 -9.90
C ASP A 311 -12.60 -1.16 -8.83
N ARG A 312 -11.47 -0.53 -8.47
CA ARG A 312 -11.35 0.45 -7.37
C ARG A 312 -10.38 1.59 -7.66
N GLY A 313 -10.08 2.43 -6.68
CA GLY A 313 -9.15 3.56 -6.79
C GLY A 313 -9.77 4.84 -7.37
N VAL A 314 -11.00 4.78 -7.87
CA VAL A 314 -11.81 5.92 -8.35
C VAL A 314 -13.26 5.75 -7.96
N ILE A 315 -13.99 6.88 -7.83
CA ILE A 315 -15.43 6.89 -7.57
C ILE A 315 -16.17 7.02 -8.90
N ALA A 316 -16.67 5.90 -9.42
CA ALA A 316 -17.42 5.87 -10.66
C ALA A 316 -18.45 4.72 -10.67
N PRO A 317 -19.58 4.84 -11.39
CA PRO A 317 -20.55 3.77 -11.50
C PRO A 317 -19.93 2.43 -11.93
N GLY A 318 -20.35 1.35 -11.28
CA GLY A 318 -19.84 -0.02 -11.49
C GLY A 318 -18.54 -0.36 -10.75
N LYS A 319 -17.82 0.62 -10.20
CA LYS A 319 -16.67 0.36 -9.34
C LYS A 319 -17.12 -0.17 -7.99
N ARG A 320 -16.23 -0.87 -7.31
CA ARG A 320 -16.42 -1.36 -5.94
C ARG A 320 -16.69 -0.18 -5.01
N ALA A 321 -17.69 -0.29 -4.17
CA ALA A 321 -18.06 0.76 -3.22
C ALA A 321 -17.13 0.75 -2.00
N ASP A 322 -15.85 0.99 -2.24
CA ASP A 322 -14.81 1.27 -1.26
C ASP A 322 -14.67 2.79 -1.15
N LEU A 323 -15.16 3.36 -0.07
CA LEU A 323 -15.32 4.80 0.07
C LEU A 323 -14.92 5.28 1.47
N VAL A 324 -14.32 6.46 1.54
CA VAL A 324 -14.00 7.16 2.79
C VAL A 324 -14.58 8.56 2.76
N LEU A 325 -15.46 8.87 3.70
CA LEU A 325 -15.98 10.22 3.94
C LEU A 325 -15.12 10.90 5.01
N ILE A 326 -14.60 12.06 4.69
CA ILE A 326 -13.69 12.85 5.52
C ILE A 326 -14.31 14.18 5.90
N ASP A 327 -14.19 14.56 7.18
CA ASP A 327 -14.52 15.90 7.66
C ASP A 327 -13.31 16.83 7.45
N GLY A 328 -13.42 17.74 6.48
CA GLY A 328 -12.34 18.65 6.07
C GLY A 328 -11.95 18.51 4.62
N ASP A 329 -10.81 19.04 4.26
CA ASP A 329 -10.29 19.05 2.88
C ASP A 329 -8.85 18.55 2.84
N PRO A 330 -8.62 17.25 2.54
CA PRO A 330 -7.28 16.66 2.51
C PRO A 330 -6.40 17.17 1.37
N LEU A 331 -6.97 17.88 0.37
CA LEU A 331 -6.19 18.49 -0.70
C LEU A 331 -5.62 19.86 -0.29
N GLN A 332 -6.24 20.50 0.72
CA GLN A 332 -5.74 21.75 1.32
C GLN A 332 -4.80 21.46 2.51
N ASP A 333 -5.16 20.46 3.32
CA ASP A 333 -4.41 20.02 4.49
C ASP A 333 -4.45 18.49 4.56
N ILE A 334 -3.34 17.85 4.21
CA ILE A 334 -3.26 16.38 4.13
C ILE A 334 -3.56 15.71 5.48
N SER A 335 -3.35 16.39 6.60
CA SER A 335 -3.67 15.84 7.93
C SER A 335 -5.17 15.58 8.13
N ALA A 336 -6.03 16.25 7.32
CA ALA A 336 -7.47 16.03 7.34
C ALA A 336 -7.86 14.60 6.93
N VAL A 337 -6.98 13.85 6.25
CA VAL A 337 -7.23 12.44 5.88
C VAL A 337 -7.56 11.58 7.11
N SER A 338 -7.07 11.96 8.29
CA SER A 338 -7.33 11.29 9.56
C SER A 338 -8.72 11.58 10.16
N LYS A 339 -9.42 12.63 9.68
CA LYS A 339 -10.74 13.05 10.18
C LYS A 339 -11.87 12.26 9.52
N ILE A 340 -11.89 10.95 9.73
CA ILE A 340 -12.81 10.04 9.07
C ILE A 340 -14.21 10.14 9.68
N ALA A 341 -15.20 10.51 8.87
CA ALA A 341 -16.61 10.56 9.25
C ALA A 341 -17.33 9.21 9.01
N ALA A 342 -16.99 8.51 7.92
CA ALA A 342 -17.54 7.19 7.60
C ALA A 342 -16.65 6.44 6.60
N VAL A 343 -16.73 5.10 6.63
CA VAL A 343 -16.05 4.20 5.68
C VAL A 343 -17.02 3.13 5.19
N TRP A 344 -16.88 2.76 3.93
CA TRP A 344 -17.56 1.59 3.33
C TRP A 344 -16.52 0.69 2.68
N CYS A 345 -16.57 -0.60 3.03
CA CYS A 345 -15.79 -1.67 2.39
C CYS A 345 -16.74 -2.55 1.58
N ALA A 346 -16.64 -2.55 0.25
CA ALA A 346 -17.59 -3.20 -0.64
C ALA A 346 -19.06 -2.86 -0.31
N GLY A 347 -19.35 -1.58 -0.10
CA GLY A 347 -20.66 -1.07 0.22
C GLY A 347 -21.17 -1.34 1.64
N VAL A 348 -20.44 -2.12 2.43
CA VAL A 348 -20.77 -2.37 3.84
C VAL A 348 -20.18 -1.25 4.72
N PRO A 349 -21.00 -0.53 5.49
CA PRO A 349 -20.49 0.49 6.39
C PRO A 349 -19.66 -0.14 7.51
N VAL A 350 -18.45 0.38 7.71
CA VAL A 350 -17.55 -0.04 8.79
C VAL A 350 -18.07 0.49 10.13
N ALA A 351 -18.09 -0.35 11.14
CA ALA A 351 -18.50 0.00 12.50
C ALA A 351 -17.35 0.63 13.30
N ASP A 352 -17.71 1.35 14.38
CA ASP A 352 -16.79 1.83 15.41
C ASP A 352 -15.61 2.67 14.88
N ILE A 353 -15.92 3.60 13.96
CA ILE A 353 -14.93 4.56 13.46
C ILE A 353 -14.59 5.55 14.57
N PRO A 354 -13.32 5.69 14.97
CA PRO A 354 -12.89 6.68 15.96
C PRO A 354 -13.27 8.10 15.50
N GLY A 355 -14.06 8.83 16.30
CA GLY A 355 -14.55 10.17 15.91
C GLY A 355 -15.64 10.19 14.83
N GLY A 356 -16.03 9.03 14.30
CA GLY A 356 -17.03 8.92 13.22
C GLY A 356 -18.42 9.42 13.64
N ARG A 357 -19.19 9.87 12.65
CA ARG A 357 -20.56 10.35 12.88
C ARG A 357 -21.44 9.20 13.37
N LYS A 358 -22.06 9.38 14.55
CA LYS A 358 -23.00 8.37 15.08
C LYS A 358 -24.15 8.19 14.08
N ARG A 359 -24.54 6.93 13.83
CA ARG A 359 -25.76 6.64 13.05
C ARG A 359 -26.91 7.41 13.72
N ALA A 360 -27.57 8.32 13.00
CA ALA A 360 -28.86 8.83 13.42
C ALA A 360 -29.77 7.60 13.60
N GLY A 361 -30.21 7.36 14.83
CA GLY A 361 -30.96 6.16 15.17
C GLY A 361 -32.15 5.99 14.25
N ALA A 362 -32.34 4.80 13.72
CA ALA A 362 -33.60 4.37 13.17
C ALA A 362 -34.64 4.46 14.30
N ARG A 363 -35.50 5.47 14.24
CA ARG A 363 -36.74 5.51 15.02
C ARG A 363 -37.83 4.81 14.23
#